data_ae0c553216468749c551c241098d256c
#
_entry.id   ae0c553216468749c551c241098d256c
#
_cell.length_a   1.000
_cell.length_b   1.000
_cell.length_c   1.000
_cell.angle_alpha   90.00
_cell.angle_beta   90.00
_cell.angle_gamma   90.00
#
_symmetry.space_group_name_H-M   'P 1'
#
loop_
_entity.id
_entity.type
_entity.pdbx_description
1 polymer ?
#
loop_
_entity_poly.entity_id
_entity_poly.type
_entity_poly.pdbx_seq_one_letter_code
_entity_poly.pdbx_strand_id
1 'polypeptide(L)'
;MLSTNGGGIYMDSDVIVKKSLDDFLDNDVSFFQEYHKDMAKRIPSGVIDREGKRLGNAMPTGIGLQAAFMIAKKENPVIEHMLSYYKDKHFLKEDGSMATDLIAPTIFAMQIEKYGYRYKDEEQSLDFGVKIYPSCFVAPGKSELDKRNYAIHCINHSWQSDSLMFRLKQIIKAPIRKILGMDVKTLAKEK
;
A
#
# COMPACT_ATOMS: atom_id res chain seq x y z
N MET A 1 -8.28 -2.78 -10.71
CA MET A 1 -7.64 -1.47 -10.87
C MET A 1 -8.72 -0.41 -10.95
N LEU A 2 -8.63 0.64 -10.13
CA LEU A 2 -9.55 1.78 -10.27
C LEU A 2 -9.35 2.37 -11.66
N SER A 3 -10.38 2.33 -12.50
CA SER A 3 -10.32 3.02 -13.79
C SER A 3 -10.66 4.48 -13.56
N THR A 4 -10.11 5.38 -14.38
CA THR A 4 -10.49 6.80 -14.38
C THR A 4 -11.99 6.99 -14.54
N ASN A 5 -12.67 6.07 -15.25
CA ASN A 5 -14.10 6.16 -15.56
C ASN A 5 -15.02 5.53 -14.52
N GLY A 6 -14.53 4.64 -13.63
CA GLY A 6 -15.39 3.88 -12.73
C GLY A 6 -15.44 4.43 -11.31
N GLY A 7 -14.31 4.86 -10.77
CA GLY A 7 -14.19 5.12 -9.34
C GLY A 7 -14.46 3.87 -8.50
N GLY A 8 -14.57 4.04 -7.19
CA GLY A 8 -14.95 2.99 -6.25
C GLY A 8 -13.87 2.63 -5.24
N ILE A 9 -14.01 1.46 -4.62
CA ILE A 9 -13.10 0.92 -3.64
C ILE A 9 -12.28 -0.20 -4.30
N TYR A 10 -10.98 -0.07 -4.31
CA TYR A 10 -10.07 -1.12 -4.71
C TYR A 10 -9.55 -1.86 -3.48
N MET A 11 -9.57 -3.17 -3.54
CA MET A 11 -8.99 -4.04 -2.52
C MET A 11 -8.32 -5.24 -3.17
N ASP A 12 -7.14 -5.62 -2.69
CA ASP A 12 -6.53 -6.90 -3.00
C ASP A 12 -7.34 -8.05 -2.38
N SER A 13 -7.24 -9.24 -2.97
CA SER A 13 -7.99 -10.42 -2.52
C SER A 13 -7.63 -10.91 -1.11
N ASP A 14 -6.53 -10.43 -0.56
CA ASP A 14 -6.05 -10.72 0.79
C ASP A 14 -6.23 -9.55 1.78
N VAL A 15 -7.16 -8.64 1.48
CA VAL A 15 -7.61 -7.60 2.41
C VAL A 15 -8.88 -8.05 3.13
N ILE A 16 -8.92 -7.89 4.45
CA ILE A 16 -10.08 -8.16 5.31
C ILE A 16 -10.60 -6.84 5.85
N VAL A 17 -11.84 -6.48 5.51
CA VAL A 17 -12.52 -5.29 6.04
C VAL A 17 -13.11 -5.62 7.42
N LYS A 18 -12.88 -4.75 8.42
CA LYS A 18 -13.31 -4.90 9.81
C LYS A 18 -14.40 -3.93 10.24
N LYS A 19 -14.51 -2.77 9.57
CA LYS A 19 -15.47 -1.71 9.88
C LYS A 19 -16.10 -1.17 8.60
N SER A 20 -17.21 -0.43 8.72
CA SER A 20 -17.71 0.36 7.59
C SER A 20 -16.64 1.29 7.04
N LEU A 21 -16.66 1.51 5.73
CA LEU A 21 -15.76 2.39 5.01
C LEU A 21 -16.37 3.76 4.72
N ASP A 22 -17.58 4.03 5.26
CA ASP A 22 -18.34 5.26 5.01
C ASP A 22 -17.56 6.51 5.35
N ASP A 23 -16.72 6.46 6.40
CA ASP A 23 -15.87 7.58 6.84
C ASP A 23 -14.89 8.07 5.76
N PHE A 24 -14.68 7.30 4.71
CA PHE A 24 -13.72 7.60 3.64
C PHE A 24 -14.37 8.00 2.31
N LEU A 25 -15.69 7.86 2.18
CA LEU A 25 -16.41 8.04 0.91
C LEU A 25 -16.65 9.50 0.55
N ASP A 26 -16.60 10.41 1.51
CA ASP A 26 -16.80 11.85 1.27
C ASP A 26 -15.62 12.49 0.53
N ASN A 27 -14.42 11.94 0.67
CA ASN A 27 -13.24 12.42 -0.03
C ASN A 27 -13.29 12.08 -1.53
N ASP A 28 -12.59 12.85 -2.36
CA ASP A 28 -12.47 12.52 -3.76
C ASP A 28 -11.52 11.34 -3.97
N VAL A 29 -10.46 11.27 -3.15
CA VAL A 29 -9.57 10.10 -3.05
C VAL A 29 -9.16 9.87 -1.61
N SER A 30 -9.22 8.63 -1.15
CA SER A 30 -8.70 8.20 0.14
C SER A 30 -7.59 7.18 -0.07
N PHE A 31 -6.38 7.56 0.29
CA PHE A 31 -5.22 6.68 0.38
C PHE A 31 -4.87 6.39 1.83
N PHE A 32 -4.11 5.34 2.04
CA PHE A 32 -3.63 4.91 3.35
C PHE A 32 -2.12 4.75 3.31
N GLN A 33 -1.45 5.19 4.35
CA GLN A 33 0.00 5.00 4.47
C GLN A 33 0.34 3.52 4.57
N GLU A 34 1.41 3.12 3.89
CA GLU A 34 2.13 1.89 4.19
C GLU A 34 3.40 2.28 4.96
N TYR A 35 3.50 1.85 6.23
CA TYR A 35 4.59 2.26 7.11
C TYR A 35 5.20 1.06 7.82
N HIS A 36 6.47 0.80 7.50
CA HIS A 36 7.29 -0.22 8.13
C HIS A 36 8.33 0.45 9.02
N LYS A 37 8.00 0.61 10.29
CA LYS A 37 8.77 1.37 11.29
C LYS A 37 10.27 1.10 11.29
N ASP A 38 10.66 -0.18 11.22
CA ASP A 38 12.08 -0.55 11.28
C ASP A 38 12.84 -0.26 10.00
N MET A 39 12.16 -0.26 8.86
CA MET A 39 12.73 0.18 7.58
C MET A 39 12.82 1.71 7.51
N ALA A 40 11.77 2.40 7.92
CA ALA A 40 11.71 3.86 7.91
C ALA A 40 12.79 4.50 8.81
N LYS A 41 13.12 3.88 9.94
CA LYS A 41 14.24 4.30 10.81
C LYS A 41 15.61 4.23 10.12
N ARG A 42 15.73 3.45 9.06
CA ARG A 42 16.99 3.28 8.30
C ARG A 42 17.09 4.20 7.09
N ILE A 43 16.11 5.09 6.88
CA ILE A 43 16.19 6.10 5.81
C ILE A 43 17.42 6.97 6.10
N PRO A 44 18.37 7.06 5.16
CA PRO A 44 19.56 7.88 5.34
C PRO A 44 19.21 9.36 5.54
N SER A 45 20.00 10.05 6.33
CA SER A 45 19.90 11.51 6.46
C SER A 45 20.05 12.19 5.09
N GLY A 46 19.22 13.18 4.80
CA GLY A 46 19.21 13.89 3.52
C GLY A 46 18.36 13.25 2.43
N VAL A 47 17.67 12.14 2.69
CA VAL A 47 16.66 11.58 1.75
C VAL A 47 15.32 12.30 1.90
N ILE A 48 14.92 12.61 3.13
CA ILE A 48 13.74 13.44 3.45
C ILE A 48 14.12 14.55 4.44
N ASP A 49 13.46 15.70 4.34
CA ASP A 49 13.60 16.78 5.30
C ASP A 49 12.72 16.56 6.55
N ARG A 50 12.74 17.51 7.49
CA ARG A 50 11.95 17.45 8.73
C ARG A 50 10.44 17.51 8.48
N GLU A 51 10.02 18.14 7.40
CA GLU A 51 8.62 18.23 6.96
C GLU A 51 8.17 16.97 6.20
N GLY A 52 9.07 16.00 5.96
CA GLY A 52 8.78 14.77 5.24
C GLY A 52 8.80 14.93 3.73
N LYS A 53 9.36 16.01 3.19
CA LYS A 53 9.55 16.20 1.75
C LYS A 53 10.79 15.44 1.30
N ARG A 54 10.69 14.71 0.18
CA ARG A 54 11.83 14.02 -0.41
C ARG A 54 12.84 15.01 -0.99
N LEU A 55 14.11 14.75 -0.72
CA LEU A 55 15.25 15.49 -1.22
C LEU A 55 15.99 14.66 -2.28
N GLY A 56 16.23 15.24 -3.46
CA GLY A 56 16.94 14.55 -4.54
C GLY A 56 16.23 13.32 -5.11
N ASN A 57 16.98 12.34 -5.62
CA ASN A 57 16.47 11.20 -6.38
C ASN A 57 16.31 9.92 -5.55
N ALA A 58 16.91 9.84 -4.37
CA ALA A 58 16.80 8.66 -3.51
C ALA A 58 15.36 8.50 -3.01
N MET A 59 14.84 7.26 -3.04
CA MET A 59 13.50 6.95 -2.57
C MET A 59 13.53 6.56 -1.09
N PRO A 60 12.63 7.14 -0.25
CA PRO A 60 12.46 6.70 1.12
C PRO A 60 12.01 5.23 1.16
N THR A 61 12.63 4.43 2.02
CA THR A 61 12.28 3.02 2.22
C THR A 61 11.40 2.84 3.45
N GLY A 62 10.45 1.90 3.38
CA GLY A 62 9.59 1.58 4.51
C GLY A 62 8.48 2.60 4.79
N ILE A 63 8.28 3.56 3.90
CA ILE A 63 7.14 4.48 3.94
C ILE A 63 6.67 4.76 2.51
N GLY A 64 5.38 4.64 2.29
CA GLY A 64 4.74 4.80 0.99
C GLY A 64 3.23 4.79 1.12
N LEU A 65 2.53 4.50 0.02
CA LEU A 65 1.07 4.36 0.04
C LEU A 65 0.67 2.90 -0.12
N GLN A 66 -0.31 2.49 0.65
CA GLN A 66 -0.88 1.15 0.57
C GLN A 66 -1.43 0.88 -0.85
N ALA A 67 -0.84 -0.09 -1.54
CA ALA A 67 -1.26 -0.46 -2.89
C ALA A 67 -2.43 -1.46 -2.89
N ALA A 68 -2.61 -2.18 -1.79
CA ALA A 68 -3.64 -3.18 -1.63
C ALA A 68 -5.03 -2.62 -1.29
N PHE A 69 -5.14 -1.34 -0.96
CA PHE A 69 -6.39 -0.73 -0.55
C PHE A 69 -6.41 0.76 -0.87
N MET A 70 -7.39 1.20 -1.65
CA MET A 70 -7.61 2.61 -1.98
C MET A 70 -9.05 2.88 -2.39
N ILE A 71 -9.50 4.11 -2.21
CA ILE A 71 -10.85 4.58 -2.55
C ILE A 71 -10.70 5.82 -3.43
N ALA A 72 -11.45 5.91 -4.52
CA ALA A 72 -11.46 7.10 -5.36
C ALA A 72 -12.82 7.31 -6.04
N LYS A 73 -13.24 8.55 -6.15
CA LYS A 73 -14.33 8.95 -7.05
C LYS A 73 -13.85 8.84 -8.50
N LYS A 74 -14.81 8.67 -9.42
CA LYS A 74 -14.51 8.62 -10.85
C LYS A 74 -13.83 9.90 -11.33
N GLU A 75 -13.04 9.79 -12.41
CA GLU A 75 -12.46 10.93 -13.14
C GLU A 75 -11.56 11.85 -12.27
N ASN A 76 -10.99 11.32 -11.17
CA ASN A 76 -10.08 12.11 -10.36
C ASN A 76 -8.71 12.27 -11.06
N PRO A 77 -8.21 13.53 -11.24
CA PRO A 77 -6.99 13.80 -11.99
C PRO A 77 -5.73 13.22 -11.33
N VAL A 78 -5.74 12.99 -10.03
CA VAL A 78 -4.62 12.37 -9.31
C VAL A 78 -4.50 10.89 -9.70
N ILE A 79 -5.62 10.17 -9.78
CA ILE A 79 -5.66 8.76 -10.24
C ILE A 79 -5.21 8.66 -11.70
N GLU A 80 -5.68 9.56 -12.56
CA GLU A 80 -5.25 9.61 -13.96
C GLU A 80 -3.74 9.83 -14.08
N HIS A 81 -3.20 10.78 -13.31
CA HIS A 81 -1.77 11.00 -13.26
C HIS A 81 -0.99 9.77 -12.77
N MET A 82 -1.44 9.11 -11.72
CA MET A 82 -0.79 7.88 -11.23
C MET A 82 -0.82 6.77 -12.29
N LEU A 83 -1.91 6.61 -13.02
CA LEU A 83 -2.01 5.65 -14.12
C LEU A 83 -1.09 5.99 -15.29
N SER A 84 -0.87 7.27 -15.58
CA SER A 84 0.02 7.71 -16.66
C SER A 84 1.46 7.21 -16.48
N TYR A 85 1.91 6.98 -15.23
CA TYR A 85 3.22 6.39 -14.94
C TYR A 85 3.41 5.02 -15.58
N TYR A 86 2.33 4.24 -15.71
CA TYR A 86 2.38 2.86 -16.22
C TYR A 86 2.14 2.74 -17.72
N LYS A 87 1.76 3.83 -18.40
CA LYS A 87 1.31 3.82 -19.79
C LYS A 87 2.30 3.14 -20.76
N ASP A 88 3.59 3.42 -20.59
CA ASP A 88 4.65 2.91 -21.46
C ASP A 88 5.62 1.98 -20.71
N LYS A 89 5.15 1.35 -19.61
CA LYS A 89 5.97 0.48 -18.79
C LYS A 89 5.47 -0.97 -18.84
N HIS A 90 6.40 -1.88 -18.96
CA HIS A 90 6.16 -3.31 -18.93
C HIS A 90 6.67 -3.91 -17.63
N PHE A 91 5.86 -4.77 -17.00
CA PHE A 91 6.26 -5.48 -15.79
C PHE A 91 7.37 -6.50 -16.06
N LEU A 92 7.35 -7.12 -17.25
CA LEU A 92 8.43 -7.98 -17.72
C LEU A 92 9.40 -7.14 -18.56
N LYS A 93 10.68 -7.19 -18.19
CA LYS A 93 11.79 -6.61 -18.98
C LYS A 93 12.07 -7.48 -20.20
N GLU A 94 12.84 -6.97 -21.15
CA GLU A 94 13.20 -7.71 -22.38
C GLU A 94 13.92 -9.03 -22.10
N ASP A 95 14.69 -9.11 -21.00
CA ASP A 95 15.38 -10.31 -20.53
C ASP A 95 14.47 -11.31 -19.77
N GLY A 96 13.17 -11.03 -19.70
CA GLY A 96 12.18 -11.84 -18.97
C GLY A 96 12.18 -11.65 -17.46
N SER A 97 13.05 -10.82 -16.90
CA SER A 97 13.03 -10.49 -15.47
C SER A 97 11.91 -9.51 -15.13
N MET A 98 11.48 -9.50 -13.88
CA MET A 98 10.45 -8.56 -13.39
C MET A 98 11.03 -7.18 -13.09
N ALA A 99 10.30 -6.14 -13.46
CA ALA A 99 10.64 -4.75 -13.13
C ALA A 99 10.21 -4.45 -11.68
N THR A 100 10.97 -4.94 -10.70
CA THR A 100 10.70 -4.81 -9.25
C THR A 100 11.63 -3.82 -8.55
N ASP A 101 12.36 -3.00 -9.29
CA ASP A 101 13.27 -1.98 -8.75
C ASP A 101 12.51 -0.95 -7.89
N LEU A 102 11.28 -0.63 -8.29
CA LEU A 102 10.33 0.16 -7.50
C LEU A 102 9.01 -0.62 -7.36
N ILE A 103 8.54 -0.77 -6.15
CA ILE A 103 7.24 -1.40 -5.85
C ILE A 103 6.11 -0.38 -5.83
N ALA A 104 4.87 -0.83 -6.00
CA ALA A 104 3.70 0.03 -6.12
C ALA A 104 3.53 1.05 -4.98
N PRO A 105 3.72 0.72 -3.70
CA PRO A 105 3.65 1.69 -2.60
C PRO A 105 4.60 2.88 -2.76
N THR A 106 5.81 2.63 -3.23
CA THR A 106 6.82 3.67 -3.50
C THR A 106 6.44 4.50 -4.72
N ILE A 107 5.99 3.84 -5.80
CA ILE A 107 5.56 4.52 -7.04
C ILE A 107 4.38 5.45 -6.76
N PHE A 108 3.38 4.98 -6.01
CA PHE A 108 2.20 5.79 -5.68
C PHE A 108 2.57 7.02 -4.87
N ALA A 109 3.39 6.86 -3.83
CA ALA A 109 3.89 7.97 -3.03
C ALA A 109 4.64 9.00 -3.89
N MET A 110 5.53 8.56 -4.76
CA MET A 110 6.30 9.40 -5.67
C MET A 110 5.38 10.20 -6.62
N GLN A 111 4.34 9.56 -7.18
CA GLN A 111 3.43 10.22 -8.13
C GLN A 111 2.60 11.33 -7.48
N ILE A 112 2.33 11.26 -6.17
CA ILE A 112 1.51 12.25 -5.49
C ILE A 112 2.32 13.33 -4.73
N GLU A 113 3.66 13.29 -4.77
CA GLU A 113 4.51 14.34 -4.18
C GLU A 113 4.16 15.75 -4.68
N LYS A 114 3.89 15.87 -5.98
CA LYS A 114 3.54 17.16 -6.60
C LYS A 114 2.23 17.76 -6.11
N TYR A 115 1.38 16.94 -5.48
CA TYR A 115 0.12 17.38 -4.87
C TYR A 115 0.26 17.64 -3.38
N GLY A 116 1.48 17.67 -2.84
CA GLY A 116 1.76 18.04 -1.46
C GLY A 116 2.02 16.87 -0.51
N TYR A 117 2.07 15.62 -0.99
CA TYR A 117 2.36 14.45 -0.15
C TYR A 117 3.69 14.59 0.59
N ARG A 118 3.67 14.14 1.84
CA ARG A 118 4.83 14.07 2.73
C ARG A 118 5.02 12.64 3.24
N TYR A 119 6.26 12.20 3.30
CA TYR A 119 6.66 10.90 3.83
C TYR A 119 6.61 10.89 5.37
N LYS A 120 5.38 10.96 5.90
CA LYS A 120 5.07 10.92 7.33
C LYS A 120 3.86 10.03 7.55
N ASP A 121 3.90 9.21 8.62
CA ASP A 121 2.77 8.35 8.98
C ASP A 121 1.73 9.15 9.79
N GLU A 122 1.11 10.12 9.14
CA GLU A 122 0.09 11.00 9.72
C GLU A 122 -1.02 11.30 8.70
N GLU A 123 -2.12 11.85 9.17
CA GLU A 123 -3.20 12.30 8.31
C GLU A 123 -2.77 13.53 7.51
N GLN A 124 -3.05 13.51 6.19
CA GLN A 124 -2.71 14.61 5.29
C GLN A 124 -3.89 14.92 4.38
N SER A 125 -4.08 16.21 4.09
CA SER A 125 -5.02 16.69 3.06
C SER A 125 -4.22 17.31 1.95
N LEU A 126 -4.41 16.83 0.73
CA LEU A 126 -3.67 17.27 -0.44
C LEU A 126 -4.62 17.94 -1.45
N ASP A 127 -4.05 18.44 -2.54
CA ASP A 127 -4.83 19.01 -3.63
C ASP A 127 -5.83 17.99 -4.23
N PHE A 128 -6.85 18.48 -4.92
CA PHE A 128 -7.88 17.68 -5.61
C PHE A 128 -8.65 16.71 -4.71
N GLY A 129 -8.93 17.11 -3.46
CA GLY A 129 -9.74 16.34 -2.52
C GLY A 129 -9.10 15.00 -2.09
N VAL A 130 -7.78 14.90 -2.19
CA VAL A 130 -7.04 13.70 -1.75
C VAL A 130 -6.80 13.76 -0.25
N LYS A 131 -7.18 12.68 0.44
CA LYS A 131 -6.92 12.46 1.84
C LYS A 131 -6.00 11.27 2.02
N ILE A 132 -4.96 11.43 2.83
CA ILE A 132 -4.07 10.34 3.25
C ILE A 132 -4.36 10.02 4.70
N TYR A 133 -4.55 8.75 5.01
CA TYR A 133 -4.78 8.25 6.37
C TYR A 133 -3.56 7.52 6.91
N PRO A 134 -3.29 7.61 8.23
CA PRO A 134 -2.17 6.89 8.86
C PRO A 134 -2.24 5.38 8.65
N SER A 135 -1.10 4.71 8.69
CA SER A 135 -0.94 3.26 8.47
C SER A 135 -1.79 2.40 9.42
N CYS A 136 -2.11 2.91 10.60
CA CYS A 136 -2.98 2.23 11.56
C CYS A 136 -4.43 2.03 11.09
N PHE A 137 -4.88 2.66 10.00
CA PHE A 137 -6.22 2.42 9.46
C PHE A 137 -6.28 1.15 8.59
N VAL A 138 -5.18 0.82 7.89
CA VAL A 138 -5.08 -0.44 7.11
C VAL A 138 -3.82 -1.17 7.56
N ALA A 139 -3.97 -2.07 8.52
CA ALA A 139 -2.85 -2.75 9.16
C ALA A 139 -2.17 -3.77 8.24
N PRO A 140 -0.83 -3.83 8.19
CA PRO A 140 -0.10 -4.89 7.52
C PRO A 140 -0.05 -6.15 8.40
N GLY A 141 -1.06 -7.01 8.29
CA GLY A 141 -1.15 -8.25 9.07
C GLY A 141 -1.59 -8.07 10.53
N LYS A 142 -1.65 -9.19 11.25
CA LYS A 142 -2.12 -9.22 12.66
C LYS A 142 -1.17 -8.59 13.66
N SER A 143 0.10 -8.46 13.35
CA SER A 143 1.10 -7.93 14.27
C SER A 143 0.90 -6.45 14.61
N GLU A 144 0.11 -5.74 13.80
CA GLU A 144 -0.15 -4.32 13.95
C GLU A 144 -1.63 -4.01 14.19
N LEU A 145 -2.36 -4.93 14.85
CA LEU A 145 -3.77 -4.72 15.18
C LEU A 145 -3.95 -3.59 16.18
N ASP A 146 -4.81 -2.65 15.81
CA ASP A 146 -5.20 -1.49 16.60
C ASP A 146 -6.72 -1.33 16.50
N LYS A 147 -7.35 -0.73 17.53
CA LYS A 147 -8.78 -0.41 17.51
C LYS A 147 -9.17 0.53 16.36
N ARG A 148 -8.21 1.27 15.82
CA ARG A 148 -8.39 2.16 14.68
C ARG A 148 -8.43 1.44 13.33
N ASN A 149 -8.02 0.16 13.25
CA ASN A 149 -8.01 -0.56 11.98
C ASN A 149 -9.42 -0.66 11.38
N TYR A 150 -9.56 -0.26 10.13
CA TYR A 150 -10.73 -0.47 9.27
C TYR A 150 -10.55 -1.71 8.39
N ALA A 151 -9.32 -1.99 8.02
CA ALA A 151 -8.98 -3.17 7.24
C ALA A 151 -7.63 -3.76 7.66
N ILE A 152 -7.39 -5.00 7.25
CA ILE A 152 -6.12 -5.72 7.45
C ILE A 152 -5.66 -6.24 6.09
N HIS A 153 -4.47 -5.87 5.67
CA HIS A 153 -3.81 -6.44 4.51
C HIS A 153 -2.95 -7.63 4.94
N CYS A 154 -3.31 -8.84 4.54
CA CYS A 154 -2.68 -10.08 5.04
C CYS A 154 -1.29 -10.36 4.46
N ILE A 155 -0.84 -9.62 3.45
CA ILE A 155 0.49 -9.66 2.82
C ILE A 155 0.91 -11.08 2.45
N ASN A 156 0.16 -11.72 1.56
CA ASN A 156 0.44 -13.11 1.16
C ASN A 156 1.63 -13.26 0.19
N HIS A 157 2.16 -12.16 -0.36
CA HIS A 157 3.28 -12.14 -1.31
C HIS A 157 3.13 -13.14 -2.48
N SER A 158 1.91 -13.37 -2.95
CA SER A 158 1.60 -14.36 -3.99
C SER A 158 2.33 -14.13 -5.33
N TRP A 159 2.79 -12.90 -5.55
CA TRP A 159 3.53 -12.49 -6.74
C TRP A 159 5.06 -12.69 -6.64
N GLN A 160 5.58 -12.97 -5.44
CA GLN A 160 7.01 -13.24 -5.26
C GLN A 160 7.32 -14.67 -5.66
N SER A 161 8.09 -14.76 -6.71
CA SER A 161 8.58 -15.92 -7.47
C SER A 161 8.33 -17.35 -6.96
N ASP A 162 7.97 -18.21 -7.91
CA ASP A 162 7.90 -19.68 -7.86
C ASP A 162 9.25 -20.40 -7.61
N SER A 163 10.23 -19.77 -6.95
CA SER A 163 11.45 -20.50 -6.61
C SER A 163 11.10 -21.66 -5.68
N LEU A 164 11.70 -22.82 -5.92
CA LEU A 164 11.51 -24.03 -5.08
C LEU A 164 11.72 -23.71 -3.59
N MET A 165 12.69 -22.84 -3.29
CA MET A 165 12.96 -22.34 -1.93
C MET A 165 11.80 -21.52 -1.35
N PHE A 166 11.12 -20.72 -2.16
CA PHE A 166 9.95 -19.95 -1.71
C PHE A 166 8.78 -20.89 -1.44
N ARG A 167 8.52 -21.86 -2.31
CA ARG A 167 7.48 -22.90 -2.14
C ARG A 167 7.74 -23.74 -0.88
N LEU A 168 8.97 -24.18 -0.64
CA LEU A 168 9.37 -24.91 0.58
C LEU A 168 9.18 -24.05 1.84
N LYS A 169 9.58 -22.77 1.82
CA LYS A 169 9.33 -21.84 2.93
C LYS A 169 7.84 -21.65 3.21
N GLN A 170 6.98 -21.61 2.18
CA GLN A 170 5.54 -21.53 2.36
C GLN A 170 4.96 -22.81 2.96
N ILE A 171 5.41 -23.98 2.51
CA ILE A 171 4.97 -25.28 3.06
C ILE A 171 5.33 -25.38 4.56
N ILE A 172 6.51 -24.94 4.96
CA ILE A 172 6.95 -24.95 6.37
C ILE A 172 6.19 -23.91 7.19
N LYS A 173 5.92 -22.73 6.61
CA LYS A 173 5.20 -21.64 7.31
C LYS A 173 3.68 -21.88 7.41
N ALA A 174 3.08 -22.63 6.50
CA ALA A 174 1.64 -22.84 6.47
C ALA A 174 1.07 -23.45 7.77
N PRO A 175 1.63 -24.53 8.34
CA PRO A 175 1.15 -25.07 9.61
C PRO A 175 1.39 -24.10 10.78
N ILE A 176 2.48 -23.35 10.77
CA ILE A 176 2.79 -22.35 11.80
C ILE A 176 1.78 -21.19 11.73
N ARG A 177 1.47 -20.68 10.56
CA ARG A 177 0.43 -19.67 10.34
C ARG A 177 -0.95 -20.13 10.83
N LYS A 178 -1.29 -21.39 10.57
CA LYS A 178 -2.57 -21.98 11.02
C LYS A 178 -2.64 -22.07 12.55
N ILE A 179 -1.56 -22.49 13.20
CA ILE A 179 -1.46 -22.60 14.67
C ILE A 179 -1.54 -21.19 15.32
N LEU A 180 -0.89 -20.20 14.71
CA LEU A 180 -0.89 -18.82 15.20
C LEU A 180 -2.13 -18.01 14.79
N GLY A 181 -3.13 -18.65 14.10
CA GLY A 181 -4.32 -17.98 13.62
C GLY A 181 -4.04 -16.85 12.62
N MET A 182 -2.94 -16.91 11.89
CA MET A 182 -2.52 -15.89 10.91
C MET A 182 -3.05 -16.15 9.50
N ASP A 183 -3.93 -17.14 9.33
CA ASP A 183 -4.52 -17.47 8.03
C ASP A 183 -5.76 -16.63 7.76
N VAL A 184 -5.94 -16.19 6.50
CA VAL A 184 -7.09 -15.38 6.04
C VAL A 184 -8.42 -16.05 6.43
N LYS A 185 -8.50 -17.38 6.32
CA LYS A 185 -9.68 -18.17 6.68
C LYS A 185 -10.00 -18.13 8.18
N THR A 186 -9.01 -17.98 9.03
CA THR A 186 -9.20 -17.88 10.48
C THR A 186 -9.65 -16.48 10.88
N LEU A 187 -9.13 -15.46 10.20
CA LEU A 187 -9.53 -14.05 10.39
C LEU A 187 -10.98 -13.79 10.02
N ALA A 188 -11.49 -14.47 9.00
CA ALA A 188 -12.89 -14.34 8.55
C ALA A 188 -13.91 -15.03 9.48
N LYS A 189 -13.48 -15.94 10.37
CA LYS A 189 -14.36 -16.67 11.30
C LYS A 189 -14.55 -15.98 12.66
N GLU A 190 -13.78 -14.93 12.95
CA GLU A 190 -13.89 -14.16 14.20
C GLU A 190 -14.87 -12.97 14.08
N LYS A 191 -15.94 -13.13 13.31
CA LYS A 191 -17.09 -12.19 13.25
C LYS A 191 -18.14 -12.56 14.25
#